data_e39bbf5d8cd00f37c53e65d620694115
#
_entry.id   e39bbf5d8cd00f37c53e65d620694115
#
_cell.length_a   1.000
_cell.length_b   1.000
_cell.length_c   1.000
_cell.angle_alpha   90.00
_cell.angle_beta   90.00
_cell.angle_gamma   90.00
#
_symmetry.space_group_name_H-M   'P 1'
#
loop_
_entity.id
_entity.type
_entity.pdbx_description
1 polymer ?
#
loop_
_entity_poly.entity_id
_entity_poly.type
_entity_poly.pdbx_seq_one_letter_code
_entity_poly.pdbx_strand_id
1 'polypeptide(L)'
;MQNNKENKELNNPEENNNYNTIPDEIVTKRKISKSENLPIKYSCIKTIKPYKVDITCILFLKSANILITSSLDPELEIWSFNLEDSNLKLITILEGHSMSVIYLKDFPTLNCIASCSKDNTMKLWDIYKKICLKTFHYISGSILTCSYNPKYSMEIYTAGTMEEIMVWGGAAFPLNYNYIPKFKFFCCKKGVKFIEFVDDCDILVSCGRDEIIRFFDWNNNYACVDEINFGSEIRNLKYYKKRIMVSCDDGNIHFINMNVLKLEKSVQFGKISICDFQVINNGKYLLMGCSDGNVRLWEIGTKNRAIMKGHTKEVLGVGVIDLDYTYIISSSKDRFIKIWKKDENQK
;
A
#
# COMPACT_ATOMS: atom_id res chain seq x y z
N MET A 1 47.73 11.13 -52.49
CA MET A 1 46.55 10.48 -53.07
C MET A 1 45.50 10.52 -51.98
N GLN A 2 44.45 11.32 -52.18
CA GLN A 2 43.32 11.58 -51.30
C GLN A 2 42.38 10.39 -51.31
N ASN A 3 41.83 10.05 -50.14
CA ASN A 3 40.62 9.27 -50.07
C ASN A 3 39.70 9.86 -48.99
N ASN A 4 38.61 10.45 -49.49
CA ASN A 4 37.46 10.90 -48.76
C ASN A 4 36.79 9.73 -48.07
N LYS A 5 36.44 9.91 -46.79
CA LYS A 5 35.38 9.13 -46.10
C LYS A 5 34.19 10.02 -45.82
N GLU A 6 33.11 9.76 -46.53
CA GLU A 6 31.81 10.28 -46.28
C GLU A 6 31.24 9.72 -44.97
N ASN A 7 30.89 10.61 -44.04
CA ASN A 7 30.11 10.29 -42.89
C ASN A 7 28.62 10.30 -43.29
N LYS A 8 27.98 9.14 -43.20
CA LYS A 8 26.52 9.02 -43.22
C LYS A 8 26.01 9.22 -41.77
N GLU A 9 25.35 10.34 -41.54
CA GLU A 9 24.52 10.58 -40.38
C GLU A 9 23.27 9.68 -40.44
N LEU A 10 23.15 8.80 -39.46
CA LEU A 10 21.92 8.05 -39.19
C LEU A 10 21.01 8.93 -38.34
N ASN A 11 19.96 9.45 -38.94
CA ASN A 11 18.87 10.10 -38.26
C ASN A 11 18.12 9.05 -37.40
N ASN A 12 18.19 9.18 -36.08
CA ASN A 12 17.25 8.55 -35.16
C ASN A 12 15.95 9.37 -35.10
N PRO A 13 14.79 8.76 -35.24
CA PRO A 13 13.53 9.45 -34.98
C PRO A 13 13.39 9.72 -33.49
N GLU A 14 13.22 10.98 -33.12
CA GLU A 14 12.84 11.43 -31.79
C GLU A 14 11.48 10.83 -31.45
N GLU A 15 11.45 9.90 -30.50
CA GLU A 15 10.23 9.49 -29.82
C GLU A 15 9.73 10.67 -28.97
N ASN A 16 8.66 11.28 -29.42
CA ASN A 16 7.88 12.27 -28.69
C ASN A 16 7.20 11.60 -27.49
N ASN A 17 7.93 11.46 -26.39
CA ASN A 17 7.39 11.13 -25.10
C ASN A 17 6.71 12.36 -24.48
N ASN A 18 5.47 12.59 -24.84
CA ASN A 18 4.58 13.50 -24.12
C ASN A 18 4.30 12.91 -22.73
N TYR A 19 5.24 13.10 -21.80
CA TYR A 19 4.98 12.92 -20.37
C TYR A 19 4.05 14.04 -19.93
N ASN A 20 2.79 13.70 -19.64
CA ASN A 20 1.90 14.55 -18.87
C ASN A 20 2.54 14.80 -17.50
N THR A 21 3.36 15.82 -17.41
CA THR A 21 3.87 16.40 -16.17
C THR A 21 2.67 16.94 -15.40
N ILE A 22 2.54 16.53 -14.15
CA ILE A 22 1.68 17.22 -13.19
C ILE A 22 2.19 18.66 -13.15
N PRO A 23 1.33 19.69 -13.35
CA PRO A 23 1.77 21.07 -13.44
C PRO A 23 2.64 21.46 -12.24
N ASP A 24 3.80 22.05 -12.52
CA ASP A 24 4.81 22.43 -11.53
C ASP A 24 4.42 23.63 -10.63
N GLU A 25 3.22 24.15 -10.78
CA GLU A 25 2.75 25.27 -9.98
C GLU A 25 1.92 24.79 -8.80
N ILE A 26 2.52 24.64 -7.65
CA ILE A 26 1.98 25.01 -6.31
C ILE A 26 3.07 24.72 -5.25
N VAL A 27 4.11 25.51 -5.22
CA VAL A 27 4.98 25.68 -4.05
C VAL A 27 4.58 26.98 -3.37
N THR A 28 3.57 26.95 -2.53
CA THR A 28 3.37 27.97 -1.48
C THR A 28 2.61 27.36 -0.32
N LYS A 29 3.10 27.60 0.91
CA LYS A 29 2.39 27.39 2.17
C LYS A 29 1.11 28.23 2.21
N ARG A 30 0.08 27.93 1.40
CA ARG A 30 -1.22 28.59 1.50
C ARG A 30 -2.12 27.72 2.37
N LYS A 31 -2.53 28.27 3.52
CA LYS A 31 -3.68 27.78 4.28
C LYS A 31 -4.84 27.66 3.31
N ILE A 32 -5.33 26.44 3.07
CA ILE A 32 -6.44 26.15 2.16
C ILE A 32 -7.72 26.70 2.81
N SER A 33 -8.14 27.87 2.41
CA SER A 33 -9.45 28.42 2.75
C SER A 33 -10.49 27.81 1.84
N LYS A 34 -11.56 27.25 2.45
CA LYS A 34 -12.75 26.63 1.83
C LYS A 34 -12.44 25.63 0.72
N SER A 35 -12.56 24.32 1.06
CA SER A 35 -12.52 23.23 0.10
C SER A 35 -13.73 23.29 -0.84
N GLU A 36 -13.49 23.32 -2.14
CA GLU A 36 -14.52 23.09 -3.13
C GLU A 36 -14.89 21.58 -3.11
N ASN A 37 -16.18 21.29 -3.12
CA ASN A 37 -16.64 19.91 -3.14
C ASN A 37 -16.45 19.35 -4.57
N LEU A 38 -15.95 18.12 -4.66
CA LEU A 38 -16.01 17.38 -5.92
C LEU A 38 -17.46 17.21 -6.34
N PRO A 39 -17.75 17.28 -7.64
CA PRO A 39 -19.09 16.95 -8.16
C PRO A 39 -19.44 15.46 -7.94
N ILE A 40 -18.43 14.63 -7.63
CA ILE A 40 -18.61 13.20 -7.39
C ILE A 40 -19.03 12.98 -5.93
N LYS A 41 -20.18 12.32 -5.74
CA LYS A 41 -20.66 11.87 -4.43
C LYS A 41 -20.73 10.36 -4.39
N TYR A 42 -20.62 9.84 -3.18
CA TYR A 42 -20.78 8.43 -2.87
C TYR A 42 -21.74 8.25 -1.70
N SER A 43 -22.63 7.29 -1.83
CA SER A 43 -23.58 6.91 -0.79
C SER A 43 -23.23 5.53 -0.22
N CYS A 44 -23.34 5.37 1.10
CA CYS A 44 -23.15 4.08 1.74
C CYS A 44 -24.34 3.18 1.40
N ILE A 45 -24.10 2.13 0.62
CA ILE A 45 -25.16 1.20 0.21
C ILE A 45 -25.22 -0.04 1.08
N LYS A 46 -24.12 -0.38 1.75
CA LYS A 46 -24.06 -1.56 2.63
C LYS A 46 -23.12 -1.36 3.80
N THR A 47 -23.50 -1.91 4.94
CA THR A 47 -22.69 -1.97 6.15
C THR A 47 -22.70 -3.41 6.67
N ILE A 48 -21.53 -3.97 6.87
CA ILE A 48 -21.33 -5.36 7.28
C ILE A 48 -20.49 -5.36 8.55
N LYS A 49 -20.83 -6.22 9.49
CA LYS A 49 -20.06 -6.43 10.73
C LYS A 49 -19.51 -7.85 10.74
N PRO A 50 -18.34 -8.08 10.09
CA PRO A 50 -17.78 -9.43 9.98
C PRO A 50 -17.30 -9.96 11.34
N TYR A 51 -16.68 -9.10 12.15
CA TYR A 51 -16.00 -9.49 13.38
C TYR A 51 -16.64 -8.90 14.63
N LYS A 52 -16.38 -9.55 15.78
CA LYS A 52 -16.70 -9.01 17.11
C LYS A 52 -15.66 -8.02 17.61
N VAL A 53 -14.46 -8.04 17.02
CA VAL A 53 -13.30 -7.22 17.34
C VAL A 53 -12.97 -6.26 16.22
N ASP A 54 -12.00 -5.38 16.46
CA ASP A 54 -11.61 -4.34 15.50
C ASP A 54 -10.96 -4.94 14.25
N ILE A 55 -11.32 -4.44 13.06
CA ILE A 55 -10.73 -4.84 11.79
C ILE A 55 -9.36 -4.16 11.67
N THR A 56 -8.35 -4.94 11.32
CA THR A 56 -6.96 -4.48 11.23
C THR A 56 -6.55 -4.12 9.81
N CYS A 57 -6.94 -4.94 8.83
CA CYS A 57 -6.55 -4.74 7.44
C CYS A 57 -7.61 -5.29 6.48
N ILE A 58 -7.67 -4.73 5.28
CA ILE A 58 -8.41 -5.27 4.15
C ILE A 58 -7.54 -5.30 2.90
N LEU A 59 -7.73 -6.33 2.08
CA LEU A 59 -7.11 -6.49 0.78
C LEU A 59 -8.17 -6.90 -0.24
N PHE A 60 -8.34 -6.12 -1.29
CA PHE A 60 -9.26 -6.45 -2.37
C PHE A 60 -8.49 -6.89 -3.62
N LEU A 61 -8.73 -8.12 -4.05
CA LEU A 61 -8.17 -8.71 -5.27
C LEU A 61 -9.14 -8.47 -6.43
N LYS A 62 -8.87 -7.44 -7.22
CA LYS A 62 -9.74 -6.98 -8.31
C LYS A 62 -9.97 -8.06 -9.38
N SER A 63 -8.93 -8.82 -9.72
CA SER A 63 -9.00 -9.87 -10.76
C SER A 63 -9.97 -10.99 -10.41
N ALA A 64 -10.23 -11.22 -9.13
CA ALA A 64 -11.06 -12.29 -8.62
C ALA A 64 -12.38 -11.82 -7.97
N ASN A 65 -12.59 -10.53 -7.81
CA ASN A 65 -13.66 -9.94 -7.00
C ASN A 65 -13.70 -10.50 -5.57
N ILE A 66 -12.52 -10.73 -4.99
CA ILE A 66 -12.35 -11.28 -3.65
C ILE A 66 -11.87 -10.18 -2.70
N LEU A 67 -12.56 -10.06 -1.58
CA LEU A 67 -12.12 -9.28 -0.43
C LEU A 67 -11.54 -10.23 0.62
N ILE A 68 -10.40 -9.88 1.15
CA ILE A 68 -9.76 -10.55 2.28
C ILE A 68 -9.74 -9.55 3.43
N THR A 69 -10.17 -10.00 4.59
CA THR A 69 -10.22 -9.16 5.79
C THR A 69 -9.49 -9.84 6.94
N SER A 70 -8.89 -9.04 7.78
CA SER A 70 -8.26 -9.46 9.03
C SER A 70 -8.70 -8.57 10.18
N SER A 71 -8.58 -9.10 11.39
CA SER A 71 -9.00 -8.41 12.60
C SER A 71 -8.00 -8.66 13.75
N LEU A 72 -8.39 -8.26 14.96
CA LEU A 72 -7.64 -8.64 16.16
C LEU A 72 -7.76 -10.13 16.49
N ASP A 73 -8.67 -10.87 15.85
CA ASP A 73 -8.72 -12.33 15.87
C ASP A 73 -7.65 -12.90 14.92
N PRO A 74 -7.21 -14.16 15.10
CA PRO A 74 -6.13 -14.75 14.29
C PRO A 74 -6.55 -15.18 12.88
N GLU A 75 -7.83 -15.16 12.58
CA GLU A 75 -8.42 -15.70 11.37
C GLU A 75 -8.43 -14.67 10.24
N LEU A 76 -8.38 -15.16 8.99
CA LEU A 76 -8.61 -14.37 7.78
C LEU A 76 -9.95 -14.78 7.18
N GLU A 77 -10.82 -13.82 6.91
CA GLU A 77 -12.07 -14.08 6.21
C GLU A 77 -11.95 -13.72 4.74
N ILE A 78 -12.40 -14.64 3.88
CA ILE A 78 -12.42 -14.50 2.42
C ILE A 78 -13.86 -14.31 1.96
N TRP A 79 -14.11 -13.22 1.26
CA TRP A 79 -15.43 -12.80 0.79
C TRP A 79 -15.45 -12.67 -0.73
N SER A 80 -16.52 -13.10 -1.38
CA SER A 80 -16.80 -12.72 -2.77
C SER A 80 -17.67 -11.48 -2.81
N PHE A 81 -17.38 -10.58 -3.75
CA PHE A 81 -18.22 -9.45 -4.04
C PHE A 81 -18.98 -9.68 -5.35
N ASN A 82 -20.29 -9.58 -5.30
CA ASN A 82 -21.14 -9.62 -6.49
C ASN A 82 -21.50 -8.19 -6.90
N LEU A 83 -21.15 -7.81 -8.11
CA LEU A 83 -21.41 -6.47 -8.66
C LEU A 83 -22.89 -6.22 -8.94
N GLU A 84 -23.66 -7.26 -9.29
CA GLU A 84 -25.08 -7.14 -9.69
C GLU A 84 -25.96 -6.73 -8.50
N ASP A 85 -25.82 -7.40 -7.37
CA ASP A 85 -26.59 -7.14 -6.16
C ASP A 85 -25.82 -6.33 -5.10
N SER A 86 -24.57 -5.95 -5.41
CA SER A 86 -23.66 -5.21 -4.52
C SER A 86 -23.47 -5.92 -3.17
N ASN A 87 -23.41 -7.26 -3.18
CA ASN A 87 -23.39 -8.08 -1.98
C ASN A 87 -22.03 -8.71 -1.73
N LEU A 88 -21.65 -8.76 -0.44
CA LEU A 88 -20.52 -9.55 0.05
C LEU A 88 -21.05 -10.86 0.64
N LYS A 89 -20.46 -11.98 0.20
CA LYS A 89 -20.75 -13.32 0.70
C LYS A 89 -19.46 -13.95 1.22
N LEU A 90 -19.47 -14.42 2.47
CA LEU A 90 -18.36 -15.15 3.05
C LEU A 90 -18.17 -16.47 2.28
N ILE A 91 -16.95 -16.69 1.76
CA ILE A 91 -16.57 -17.91 1.05
C ILE A 91 -15.97 -18.93 2.02
N THR A 92 -15.03 -18.46 2.87
CA THR A 92 -14.28 -19.32 3.78
C THR A 92 -13.53 -18.49 4.81
N ILE A 93 -13.08 -19.16 5.85
CA ILE A 93 -12.18 -18.65 6.87
C ILE A 93 -10.86 -19.42 6.74
N LEU A 94 -9.73 -18.71 6.75
CA LEU A 94 -8.40 -19.32 6.77
C LEU A 94 -7.87 -19.26 8.20
N GLU A 95 -7.66 -20.42 8.77
CA GLU A 95 -7.11 -20.60 10.11
C GLU A 95 -5.63 -20.94 10.05
N GLY A 96 -4.86 -20.57 11.08
CA GLY A 96 -3.46 -20.97 11.18
C GLY A 96 -2.54 -19.97 11.84
N HIS A 97 -2.88 -18.68 11.93
CA HIS A 97 -2.24 -17.77 12.85
C HIS A 97 -2.75 -18.02 14.28
N SER A 98 -1.94 -17.70 15.29
CA SER A 98 -2.32 -17.83 16.69
C SER A 98 -2.58 -16.50 17.39
N MET A 99 -2.31 -15.38 16.70
CA MET A 99 -2.60 -14.01 17.14
C MET A 99 -3.06 -13.14 15.98
N SER A 100 -3.43 -11.91 16.30
CA SER A 100 -3.95 -10.91 15.34
C SER A 100 -3.10 -10.80 14.08
N VAL A 101 -3.76 -10.83 12.94
CA VAL A 101 -3.16 -10.49 11.64
C VAL A 101 -3.29 -8.98 11.44
N ILE A 102 -2.17 -8.32 11.15
CA ILE A 102 -2.06 -6.86 11.12
C ILE A 102 -1.67 -6.28 9.77
N TYR A 103 -1.26 -7.13 8.82
CA TYR A 103 -0.92 -6.70 7.48
C TYR A 103 -1.24 -7.79 6.47
N LEU A 104 -1.76 -7.37 5.32
CA LEU A 104 -2.07 -8.20 4.17
C LEU A 104 -1.42 -7.60 2.92
N LYS A 105 -0.83 -8.44 2.09
CA LYS A 105 -0.26 -8.02 0.81
C LYS A 105 -0.50 -9.06 -0.27
N ASP A 106 -0.83 -8.60 -1.47
CA ASP A 106 -0.90 -9.44 -2.67
C ASP A 106 0.51 -9.68 -3.23
N PHE A 107 0.79 -10.93 -3.58
CA PHE A 107 2.01 -11.36 -4.28
C PHE A 107 1.60 -11.98 -5.62
N PRO A 108 1.22 -11.16 -6.62
CA PRO A 108 0.60 -11.61 -7.86
C PRO A 108 1.50 -12.53 -8.69
N THR A 109 2.80 -12.32 -8.71
CA THR A 109 3.74 -13.21 -9.44
C THR A 109 3.86 -14.59 -8.80
N LEU A 110 3.52 -14.74 -7.53
CA LEU A 110 3.50 -16.00 -6.79
C LEU A 110 2.09 -16.60 -6.69
N ASN A 111 1.07 -15.94 -7.24
CA ASN A 111 -0.34 -16.31 -7.13
C ASN A 111 -0.78 -16.59 -5.68
N CYS A 112 -0.28 -15.80 -4.75
CA CYS A 112 -0.61 -15.97 -3.34
C CYS A 112 -0.74 -14.62 -2.62
N ILE A 113 -1.33 -14.66 -1.44
CA ILE A 113 -1.35 -13.52 -0.52
C ILE A 113 -0.43 -13.78 0.66
N ALA A 114 0.14 -12.71 1.19
CA ALA A 114 0.92 -12.73 2.41
C ALA A 114 0.12 -12.12 3.56
N SER A 115 0.20 -12.72 4.73
CA SER A 115 -0.32 -12.18 5.99
C SER A 115 0.78 -12.10 7.04
N CYS A 116 0.87 -10.97 7.74
CA CYS A 116 1.82 -10.75 8.83
C CYS A 116 1.07 -10.65 10.16
N SER A 117 1.60 -11.30 11.20
CA SER A 117 0.90 -11.43 12.47
C SER A 117 1.79 -11.10 13.67
N LYS A 118 1.11 -10.79 14.77
CA LYS A 118 1.71 -10.67 16.10
C LYS A 118 2.20 -11.99 16.67
N ASP A 119 1.88 -13.13 16.05
CA ASP A 119 2.36 -14.45 16.42
C ASP A 119 3.80 -14.75 15.96
N ASN A 120 4.54 -13.73 15.55
CA ASN A 120 5.91 -13.81 15.05
C ASN A 120 6.03 -14.54 13.70
N THR A 121 4.91 -14.68 12.96
CA THR A 121 4.93 -15.36 11.67
C THR A 121 4.40 -14.48 10.54
N MET A 122 4.92 -14.73 9.35
CA MET A 122 4.30 -14.39 8.08
C MET A 122 3.89 -15.67 7.37
N LYS A 123 2.68 -15.70 6.82
CA LYS A 123 2.18 -16.84 6.07
C LYS A 123 1.86 -16.45 4.63
N LEU A 124 2.12 -17.39 3.71
CA LEU A 124 1.67 -17.32 2.32
C LEU A 124 0.49 -18.25 2.13
N TRP A 125 -0.54 -17.79 1.43
CA TRP A 125 -1.79 -18.50 1.26
C TRP A 125 -2.16 -18.60 -0.22
N ASP A 126 -2.54 -19.81 -0.65
CA ASP A 126 -3.31 -20.00 -1.87
C ASP A 126 -4.80 -19.85 -1.52
N ILE A 127 -5.37 -18.72 -1.93
CA ILE A 127 -6.77 -18.40 -1.61
C ILE A 127 -7.77 -19.26 -2.37
N TYR A 128 -7.38 -19.78 -3.55
CA TYR A 128 -8.25 -20.64 -4.36
C TYR A 128 -8.30 -22.05 -3.79
N LYS A 129 -7.15 -22.57 -3.37
CA LYS A 129 -7.06 -23.88 -2.69
C LYS A 129 -7.41 -23.80 -1.21
N LYS A 130 -7.47 -22.58 -0.63
CA LYS A 130 -7.79 -22.35 0.79
C LYS A 130 -6.78 -22.99 1.75
N ILE A 131 -5.50 -22.97 1.39
CA ILE A 131 -4.41 -23.56 2.17
C ILE A 131 -3.30 -22.58 2.47
N CYS A 132 -2.63 -22.79 3.60
CA CYS A 132 -1.36 -22.16 3.89
C CYS A 132 -0.25 -22.85 3.11
N LEU A 133 0.40 -22.12 2.19
CA LEU A 133 1.50 -22.64 1.38
C LEU A 133 2.79 -22.71 2.20
N LYS A 134 3.00 -21.69 3.05
CA LYS A 134 4.24 -21.52 3.79
C LYS A 134 4.12 -20.62 4.98
N THR A 135 4.96 -20.89 6.00
CA THR A 135 5.11 -20.05 7.18
C THR A 135 6.58 -19.67 7.37
N PHE A 136 6.82 -18.37 7.55
CA PHE A 136 8.11 -17.78 7.91
C PHE A 136 8.07 -17.38 9.38
N HIS A 137 9.08 -17.78 10.16
CA HIS A 137 9.10 -17.56 11.59
C HIS A 137 10.19 -16.56 11.99
N TYR A 138 9.83 -15.56 12.79
CA TYR A 138 10.81 -14.79 13.55
C TYR A 138 11.16 -15.54 14.84
N ILE A 139 12.41 -15.40 15.25
CA ILE A 139 12.86 -15.93 16.56
C ILE A 139 12.15 -15.19 17.69
N SER A 140 11.95 -13.89 17.51
CA SER A 140 11.25 -13.02 18.48
C SER A 140 10.67 -11.80 17.78
N GLY A 141 9.58 -11.25 18.32
CA GLY A 141 8.97 -10.02 17.84
C GLY A 141 7.96 -10.21 16.71
N SER A 142 6.93 -9.38 16.70
CA SER A 142 5.84 -9.42 15.72
C SER A 142 6.32 -9.02 14.34
N ILE A 143 5.82 -9.70 13.31
CA ILE A 143 6.00 -9.28 11.92
C ILE A 143 4.87 -8.31 11.57
N LEU A 144 5.23 -7.06 11.24
CA LEU A 144 4.28 -5.99 10.98
C LEU A 144 4.05 -5.73 9.49
N THR A 145 4.98 -6.15 8.65
CA THR A 145 4.96 -5.84 7.21
C THR A 145 5.79 -6.84 6.43
N CYS A 146 5.47 -6.97 5.15
CA CYS A 146 6.26 -7.75 4.20
C CYS A 146 6.27 -7.09 2.82
N SER A 147 7.29 -7.42 2.04
CA SER A 147 7.38 -7.11 0.62
C SER A 147 8.13 -8.22 -0.11
N TYR A 148 8.25 -8.13 -1.42
CA TYR A 148 9.02 -9.10 -2.19
C TYR A 148 9.60 -8.44 -3.44
N ASN A 149 10.70 -9.03 -3.94
CA ASN A 149 11.30 -8.66 -5.21
C ASN A 149 10.77 -9.58 -6.32
N PRO A 150 10.00 -9.09 -7.28
CA PRO A 150 9.43 -9.93 -8.34
C PRO A 150 10.42 -10.29 -9.44
N LYS A 151 11.56 -9.58 -9.58
CA LYS A 151 12.43 -9.67 -10.75
C LYS A 151 13.45 -10.79 -10.69
N TYR A 152 14.34 -10.77 -9.70
CA TYR A 152 15.60 -11.51 -9.82
C TYR A 152 15.69 -12.80 -9.01
N SER A 153 15.14 -12.82 -7.84
CA SER A 153 15.34 -13.95 -6.92
C SER A 153 14.09 -14.34 -6.16
N MET A 154 12.97 -13.65 -6.41
CA MET A 154 11.76 -13.78 -5.61
C MET A 154 12.07 -13.67 -4.10
N GLU A 155 13.01 -12.79 -3.75
CA GLU A 155 13.33 -12.53 -2.34
C GLU A 155 12.11 -11.94 -1.65
N ILE A 156 11.84 -12.48 -0.47
CA ILE A 156 10.81 -11.96 0.41
C ILE A 156 11.48 -11.19 1.53
N TYR A 157 10.91 -10.05 1.86
CA TYR A 157 11.33 -9.19 2.94
C TYR A 157 10.28 -9.17 4.01
N THR A 158 10.69 -9.34 5.26
CA THR A 158 9.81 -9.19 6.42
C THR A 158 10.44 -8.27 7.45
N ALA A 159 9.60 -7.48 8.11
CA ALA A 159 10.04 -6.56 9.14
C ALA A 159 8.93 -6.35 10.18
N GLY A 160 9.31 -5.82 11.34
CA GLY A 160 8.33 -5.64 12.40
C GLY A 160 8.87 -4.94 13.63
N THR A 161 8.53 -5.47 14.80
CA THR A 161 8.95 -4.88 16.08
C THR A 161 10.45 -4.96 16.32
N MET A 162 11.15 -5.82 15.59
CA MET A 162 12.60 -5.84 15.56
C MET A 162 13.14 -4.68 14.74
N GLU A 163 14.38 -4.30 15.00
CA GLU A 163 15.07 -3.20 14.33
C GLU A 163 15.67 -3.60 12.96
N GLU A 164 15.48 -4.86 12.58
CA GLU A 164 16.07 -5.48 11.40
C GLU A 164 15.04 -5.83 10.35
N ILE A 165 15.46 -5.80 9.08
CA ILE A 165 14.74 -6.41 7.96
C ILE A 165 15.36 -7.80 7.73
N MET A 166 14.51 -8.83 7.68
CA MET A 166 14.90 -10.18 7.29
C MET A 166 14.71 -10.37 5.79
N VAL A 167 15.73 -10.91 5.13
CA VAL A 167 15.71 -11.27 3.71
C VAL A 167 15.66 -12.79 3.60
N TRP A 168 14.59 -13.29 3.00
CA TRP A 168 14.37 -14.72 2.78
C TRP A 168 14.73 -15.04 1.33
N GLY A 169 15.59 -16.03 1.12
CA GLY A 169 16.02 -16.43 -0.20
C GLY A 169 14.90 -17.07 -1.01
N GLY A 170 14.90 -16.78 -2.29
CA GLY A 170 13.81 -17.06 -3.19
C GLY A 170 13.92 -18.16 -4.14
N ALA A 171 14.22 -18.16 -5.28
CA ALA A 171 14.10 -19.07 -6.42
C ALA A 171 13.52 -20.45 -6.12
N ALA A 172 12.29 -20.67 -6.59
CA ALA A 172 11.57 -21.95 -6.54
C ALA A 172 11.45 -22.50 -5.11
N PHE A 173 10.50 -21.98 -4.37
CA PHE A 173 10.15 -22.47 -3.04
C PHE A 173 9.95 -23.99 -3.03
N PRO A 174 10.94 -24.84 -2.68
CA PRO A 174 10.63 -26.18 -2.31
C PRO A 174 9.88 -26.11 -0.99
N LEU A 175 8.66 -26.59 -0.97
CA LEU A 175 7.71 -26.51 0.15
C LEU A 175 8.22 -27.16 1.46
N ASN A 176 9.41 -27.79 1.46
CA ASN A 176 9.85 -28.74 2.48
C ASN A 176 11.04 -28.32 3.35
N TYR A 177 11.50 -27.06 3.32
CA TYR A 177 12.63 -26.64 4.15
C TYR A 177 12.24 -25.65 5.25
N ASN A 178 12.79 -25.85 6.44
CA ASN A 178 12.83 -24.87 7.49
C ASN A 178 13.61 -23.64 6.99
N TYR A 179 12.90 -22.52 6.73
CA TYR A 179 13.54 -21.34 6.21
C TYR A 179 14.27 -20.60 7.31
N ILE A 180 15.58 -20.57 7.14
CA ILE A 180 16.46 -19.61 7.80
C ILE A 180 16.54 -18.38 6.88
N PRO A 181 16.42 -17.16 7.39
CA PRO A 181 16.64 -15.96 6.56
C PRO A 181 18.02 -16.03 5.91
N LYS A 182 18.11 -15.66 4.65
CA LYS A 182 19.36 -15.61 3.88
C LYS A 182 20.35 -14.68 4.55
N PHE A 183 19.88 -13.55 5.01
CA PHE A 183 20.57 -12.59 5.87
C PHE A 183 19.58 -11.61 6.47
N LYS A 184 20.07 -10.75 7.35
CA LYS A 184 19.35 -9.66 7.98
C LYS A 184 20.23 -8.42 8.06
N PHE A 185 19.62 -7.25 8.05
CA PHE A 185 20.36 -6.00 8.21
C PHE A 185 19.55 -5.01 9.07
N PHE A 186 20.29 -4.14 9.74
CA PHE A 186 19.70 -3.10 10.59
C PHE A 186 18.95 -2.08 9.73
N CYS A 187 17.77 -1.69 10.20
CA CYS A 187 16.93 -0.74 9.50
C CYS A 187 16.59 0.50 10.34
N CYS A 188 16.06 0.34 11.54
CA CYS A 188 15.63 1.47 12.35
C CYS A 188 15.63 1.13 13.85
N LYS A 189 15.72 2.15 14.72
CA LYS A 189 15.86 1.99 16.18
C LYS A 189 14.58 1.65 16.95
N LYS A 190 13.40 1.72 16.34
CA LYS A 190 12.11 1.57 17.04
C LYS A 190 11.17 0.57 16.39
N GLY A 191 11.71 -0.30 15.55
CA GLY A 191 10.95 -1.25 14.75
C GLY A 191 10.39 -0.67 13.47
N VAL A 192 10.23 -1.54 12.47
CA VAL A 192 9.83 -1.22 11.11
C VAL A 192 8.32 -1.38 10.99
N LYS A 193 7.63 -0.39 10.42
CA LYS A 193 6.18 -0.41 10.19
C LYS A 193 5.80 -0.83 8.78
N PHE A 194 6.54 -0.34 7.79
CA PHE A 194 6.28 -0.62 6.39
C PHE A 194 7.59 -0.85 5.64
N ILE A 195 7.54 -1.79 4.71
CA ILE A 195 8.57 -2.02 3.71
C ILE A 195 7.92 -2.16 2.34
N GLU A 196 8.58 -1.63 1.31
CA GLU A 196 8.16 -1.74 -0.07
C GLU A 196 9.38 -1.90 -0.97
N PHE A 197 9.42 -2.94 -1.78
CA PHE A 197 10.41 -3.07 -2.83
C PHE A 197 9.92 -2.37 -4.09
N VAL A 198 10.72 -1.44 -4.59
CA VAL A 198 10.44 -0.66 -5.80
C VAL A 198 11.26 -1.23 -6.93
N ASP A 199 10.61 -2.01 -7.76
CA ASP A 199 11.25 -2.78 -8.85
C ASP A 199 11.75 -1.92 -10.00
N ASP A 200 11.23 -0.70 -10.19
CA ASP A 200 11.71 0.22 -11.24
C ASP A 200 13.14 0.71 -11.00
N CYS A 201 13.60 0.77 -9.76
CA CYS A 201 14.91 1.29 -9.38
C CYS A 201 15.72 0.36 -8.47
N ASP A 202 15.23 -0.86 -8.20
CA ASP A 202 15.86 -1.87 -7.34
C ASP A 202 16.15 -1.36 -5.92
N ILE A 203 15.25 -0.53 -5.38
CA ILE A 203 15.34 0.05 -4.04
C ILE A 203 14.35 -0.62 -3.11
N LEU A 204 14.81 -1.08 -1.96
CA LEU A 204 13.95 -1.43 -0.84
C LEU A 204 13.76 -0.20 0.03
N VAL A 205 12.51 0.21 0.19
CA VAL A 205 12.13 1.35 1.02
C VAL A 205 11.59 0.86 2.34
N SER A 206 12.01 1.45 3.44
CA SER A 206 11.47 1.15 4.76
C SER A 206 11.08 2.41 5.50
N CYS A 207 10.13 2.28 6.39
CA CYS A 207 9.85 3.30 7.40
C CYS A 207 9.45 2.65 8.72
N GLY A 208 9.80 3.32 9.81
CA GLY A 208 9.57 2.83 11.15
C GLY A 208 8.89 3.85 12.06
N ARG A 209 8.93 3.54 13.36
CA ARG A 209 8.44 4.42 14.41
C ARG A 209 9.40 5.56 14.76
N ASP A 210 10.55 5.60 14.11
CA ASP A 210 11.57 6.65 14.26
C ASP A 210 11.34 7.85 13.33
N GLU A 211 10.18 7.89 12.64
CA GLU A 211 9.74 9.01 11.78
C GLU A 211 10.58 9.18 10.50
N ILE A 212 11.46 8.20 10.22
CA ILE A 212 12.41 8.26 9.12
C ILE A 212 12.02 7.22 8.05
N ILE A 213 12.04 7.65 6.79
CA ILE A 213 12.04 6.75 5.65
C ILE A 213 13.47 6.54 5.18
N ARG A 214 13.84 5.27 4.87
CA ARG A 214 15.17 4.90 4.40
C ARG A 214 15.10 4.15 3.10
N PHE A 215 16.11 4.33 2.28
CA PHE A 215 16.26 3.76 0.95
C PHE A 215 17.49 2.86 0.92
N PHE A 216 17.30 1.59 0.58
CA PHE A 216 18.34 0.57 0.54
C PHE A 216 18.53 0.06 -0.87
N ASP A 217 19.74 0.18 -1.40
CA ASP A 217 20.09 -0.29 -2.74
C ASP A 217 20.30 -1.82 -2.74
N TRP A 218 19.39 -2.52 -3.46
CA TRP A 218 19.45 -3.96 -3.60
C TRP A 218 20.74 -4.43 -4.29
N ASN A 219 21.21 -3.69 -5.30
CA ASN A 219 22.43 -4.02 -6.06
C ASN A 219 23.70 -3.83 -5.23
N ASN A 220 23.64 -3.08 -4.13
CA ASN A 220 24.75 -2.79 -3.24
C ASN A 220 24.54 -3.39 -1.86
N ASN A 221 24.16 -4.66 -1.80
CA ASN A 221 23.96 -5.41 -0.56
C ASN A 221 23.10 -4.67 0.48
N TYR A 222 22.04 -4.00 0.03
CA TYR A 222 21.14 -3.21 0.87
C TYR A 222 21.85 -2.10 1.67
N ALA A 223 22.90 -1.49 1.11
CA ALA A 223 23.45 -0.27 1.69
C ALA A 223 22.38 0.83 1.71
N CYS A 224 22.27 1.52 2.86
CA CYS A 224 21.39 2.68 2.95
C CYS A 224 21.98 3.83 2.13
N VAL A 225 21.28 4.23 1.08
CA VAL A 225 21.75 5.26 0.15
C VAL A 225 21.22 6.65 0.44
N ASP A 226 20.06 6.74 1.10
CA ASP A 226 19.50 8.02 1.55
C ASP A 226 18.45 7.81 2.66
N GLU A 227 18.15 8.87 3.41
CA GLU A 227 17.09 8.88 4.41
C GLU A 227 16.42 10.27 4.50
N ILE A 228 15.12 10.27 4.84
CA ILE A 228 14.35 11.51 5.03
C ILE A 228 13.60 11.41 6.36
N ASN A 229 13.80 12.39 7.24
CA ASN A 229 13.06 12.51 8.49
C ASN A 229 11.88 13.47 8.32
N PHE A 230 10.67 13.02 8.67
CA PHE A 230 9.45 13.84 8.58
C PHE A 230 9.09 14.53 9.89
N GLY A 231 9.69 14.15 11.01
CA GLY A 231 9.36 14.68 12.35
C GLY A 231 7.94 14.35 12.80
N SER A 232 7.33 13.35 12.19
CA SER A 232 5.98 12.86 12.51
C SER A 232 5.87 11.37 12.18
N GLU A 233 5.10 10.64 12.98
CA GLU A 233 4.97 9.19 12.80
C GLU A 233 4.34 8.86 11.44
N ILE A 234 4.99 7.95 10.70
CA ILE A 234 4.51 7.49 9.40
C ILE A 234 3.36 6.51 9.60
N ARG A 235 2.25 6.75 8.92
CA ARG A 235 1.03 5.94 8.99
C ARG A 235 0.91 4.93 7.87
N ASN A 236 1.31 5.29 6.66
CA ASN A 236 1.28 4.40 5.52
C ASN A 236 2.27 4.85 4.44
N LEU A 237 2.64 3.91 3.58
CA LEU A 237 3.55 4.10 2.45
C LEU A 237 3.01 3.37 1.23
N LYS A 238 3.00 4.03 0.06
CA LYS A 238 2.60 3.44 -1.22
C LYS A 238 3.52 3.93 -2.33
N TYR A 239 3.92 3.00 -3.19
CA TYR A 239 4.61 3.33 -4.44
C TYR A 239 3.62 3.53 -5.59
N TYR A 240 3.83 4.55 -6.39
CA TYR A 240 3.07 4.79 -7.61
C TYR A 240 3.85 5.64 -8.61
N LYS A 241 4.11 5.10 -9.82
CA LYS A 241 4.73 5.81 -10.96
C LYS A 241 5.95 6.64 -10.56
N LYS A 242 7.03 5.98 -10.12
CA LYS A 242 8.30 6.60 -9.73
C LYS A 242 8.21 7.56 -8.53
N ARG A 243 7.14 7.49 -7.75
CA ARG A 243 6.97 8.23 -6.51
C ARG A 243 6.61 7.32 -5.36
N ILE A 244 7.21 7.56 -4.23
CA ILE A 244 6.70 7.08 -2.94
C ILE A 244 5.82 8.17 -2.35
N MET A 245 4.64 7.79 -1.91
CA MET A 245 3.77 8.63 -1.11
C MET A 245 3.76 8.12 0.32
N VAL A 246 3.89 9.04 1.27
CA VAL A 246 3.94 8.75 2.70
C VAL A 246 2.89 9.58 3.41
N SER A 247 2.01 8.95 4.17
CA SER A 247 1.09 9.64 5.06
C SER A 247 1.63 9.66 6.49
N CYS A 248 1.46 10.79 7.18
CA CYS A 248 1.93 11.01 8.54
C CYS A 248 0.80 11.39 9.49
N ASP A 249 1.07 11.27 10.80
CA ASP A 249 0.11 11.60 11.86
C ASP A 249 -0.29 13.08 11.90
N ASP A 250 0.59 13.94 11.44
CA ASP A 250 0.36 15.38 11.35
C ASP A 250 -0.66 15.78 10.25
N GLY A 251 -1.17 14.80 9.50
CA GLY A 251 -2.13 14.99 8.42
C GLY A 251 -1.49 15.41 7.10
N ASN A 252 -0.19 15.25 6.95
CA ASN A 252 0.52 15.46 5.69
C ASN A 252 0.55 14.18 4.86
N ILE A 253 0.53 14.36 3.53
CA ILE A 253 1.00 13.38 2.57
C ILE A 253 2.21 13.98 1.86
N HIS A 254 3.32 13.26 1.95
CA HIS A 254 4.59 13.61 1.34
C HIS A 254 4.78 12.82 0.05
N PHE A 255 5.28 13.47 -0.99
CA PHE A 255 5.58 12.88 -2.28
C PHE A 255 7.10 12.90 -2.48
N ILE A 256 7.69 11.73 -2.65
CA ILE A 256 9.13 11.55 -2.83
C ILE A 256 9.38 11.06 -4.24
N ASN A 257 10.27 11.71 -4.96
CA ASN A 257 10.71 11.30 -6.28
C ASN A 257 11.76 10.20 -6.17
N MET A 258 11.47 9.03 -6.73
CA MET A 258 12.34 7.85 -6.64
C MET A 258 13.57 7.90 -7.55
N ASN A 259 13.58 8.78 -8.57
CA ASN A 259 14.77 8.94 -9.42
C ASN A 259 15.91 9.67 -8.70
N VAL A 260 15.57 10.56 -7.75
CA VAL A 260 16.55 11.41 -7.03
C VAL A 260 16.49 11.21 -5.51
N LEU A 261 15.60 10.37 -5.02
CA LEU A 261 15.36 10.07 -3.60
C LEU A 261 15.11 11.33 -2.73
N LYS A 262 14.43 12.32 -3.29
CA LYS A 262 14.18 13.61 -2.60
C LYS A 262 12.70 13.91 -2.45
N LEU A 263 12.38 14.61 -1.37
CA LEU A 263 11.04 15.14 -1.14
C LEU A 263 10.69 16.14 -2.26
N GLU A 264 9.62 15.86 -2.99
CA GLU A 264 9.14 16.67 -4.10
C GLU A 264 8.13 17.71 -3.61
N LYS A 265 7.17 17.27 -2.80
CA LYS A 265 6.15 18.14 -2.20
C LYS A 265 5.49 17.50 -0.99
N SER A 266 4.81 18.34 -0.19
CA SER A 266 3.95 17.92 0.92
C SER A 266 2.59 18.60 0.81
N VAL A 267 1.53 17.82 1.06
CA VAL A 267 0.15 18.34 1.03
C VAL A 267 -0.51 18.07 2.37
N GLN A 268 -0.99 19.11 3.03
CA GLN A 268 -1.64 19.01 4.33
C GLN A 268 -3.15 18.91 4.20
N PHE A 269 -3.74 17.95 4.89
CA PHE A 269 -5.19 17.68 4.95
C PHE A 269 -5.84 18.13 6.27
N GLY A 270 -5.17 18.99 7.03
CA GLY A 270 -5.58 19.41 8.36
C GLY A 270 -4.87 18.58 9.45
N LYS A 271 -5.40 18.62 10.67
CA LYS A 271 -4.88 17.83 11.81
C LYS A 271 -5.55 16.44 11.91
N ILE A 272 -5.65 15.75 10.79
CA ILE A 272 -6.36 14.47 10.69
C ILE A 272 -5.38 13.46 10.10
N SER A 273 -5.01 12.45 10.86
CA SER A 273 -4.13 11.39 10.39
C SER A 273 -4.78 10.61 9.24
N ILE A 274 -4.01 10.31 8.22
CA ILE A 274 -4.43 9.47 7.10
C ILE A 274 -3.89 8.08 7.35
N CYS A 275 -4.78 7.14 7.73
CA CYS A 275 -4.40 5.81 8.18
C CYS A 275 -4.08 4.87 7.03
N ASP A 276 -4.83 4.98 5.93
CA ASP A 276 -4.60 4.24 4.69
C ASP A 276 -5.00 5.10 3.49
N PHE A 277 -4.39 4.84 2.34
CA PHE A 277 -4.75 5.51 1.11
C PHE A 277 -4.44 4.67 -0.14
N GLN A 278 -5.16 4.94 -1.22
CA GLN A 278 -4.92 4.38 -2.54
C GLN A 278 -4.94 5.45 -3.62
N VAL A 279 -4.03 5.33 -4.58
CA VAL A 279 -4.05 6.12 -5.82
C VAL A 279 -4.98 5.44 -6.80
N ILE A 280 -5.94 6.17 -7.32
CA ILE A 280 -6.96 5.64 -8.22
C ILE A 280 -7.07 6.47 -9.49
N ASN A 281 -7.72 5.92 -10.52
CA ASN A 281 -7.94 6.57 -11.82
C ASN A 281 -6.64 7.13 -12.42
N ASN A 282 -5.65 6.24 -12.64
CA ASN A 282 -4.35 6.56 -13.24
C ASN A 282 -3.60 7.73 -12.59
N GLY A 283 -3.81 7.96 -11.30
CA GLY A 283 -3.15 9.03 -10.56
C GLY A 283 -3.98 10.32 -10.44
N LYS A 284 -5.23 10.31 -10.91
CA LYS A 284 -6.10 11.50 -10.82
C LYS A 284 -6.61 11.73 -9.40
N TYR A 285 -6.94 10.67 -8.68
CA TYR A 285 -7.53 10.77 -7.34
C TYR A 285 -6.73 10.02 -6.30
N LEU A 286 -6.80 10.50 -5.07
CA LEU A 286 -6.34 9.83 -3.87
C LEU A 286 -7.55 9.51 -2.98
N LEU A 287 -7.79 8.23 -2.75
CA LEU A 287 -8.77 7.72 -1.81
C LEU A 287 -8.09 7.55 -0.45
N MET A 288 -8.65 8.09 0.62
CA MET A 288 -8.03 8.14 1.94
C MET A 288 -8.99 7.68 3.03
N GLY A 289 -8.52 6.80 3.91
CA GLY A 289 -9.14 6.45 5.18
C GLY A 289 -8.53 7.26 6.31
N CYS A 290 -9.35 7.94 7.10
CA CYS A 290 -8.89 8.94 8.04
C CYS A 290 -9.21 8.58 9.49
N SER A 291 -8.44 9.14 10.42
CA SER A 291 -8.59 8.93 11.86
C SER A 291 -9.91 9.49 12.44
N ASP A 292 -10.56 10.41 11.74
CA ASP A 292 -11.85 10.98 12.14
C ASP A 292 -13.07 10.16 11.68
N GLY A 293 -12.86 8.94 11.17
CA GLY A 293 -13.93 8.04 10.70
C GLY A 293 -14.47 8.38 9.31
N ASN A 294 -13.89 9.33 8.60
CA ASN A 294 -14.32 9.66 7.25
C ASN A 294 -13.43 9.00 6.19
N VAL A 295 -14.04 8.61 5.09
CA VAL A 295 -13.34 8.30 3.84
C VAL A 295 -13.33 9.56 2.98
N ARG A 296 -12.19 9.91 2.42
CA ARG A 296 -12.02 11.09 1.59
C ARG A 296 -11.50 10.73 0.22
N LEU A 297 -12.03 11.41 -0.78
CA LEU A 297 -11.52 11.38 -2.14
C LEU A 297 -10.99 12.77 -2.49
N TRP A 298 -9.74 12.85 -2.90
CA TRP A 298 -9.08 14.09 -3.30
C TRP A 298 -8.63 14.01 -4.75
N GLU A 299 -8.95 15.02 -5.54
CA GLU A 299 -8.42 15.19 -6.88
C GLU A 299 -7.02 15.82 -6.78
N ILE A 300 -6.00 15.01 -7.15
CA ILE A 300 -4.59 15.38 -6.97
C ILE A 300 -4.26 16.66 -7.76
N GLY A 301 -3.62 17.61 -7.10
CA GLY A 301 -3.26 18.90 -7.70
C GLY A 301 -4.35 19.96 -7.64
N THR A 302 -5.53 19.64 -7.12
CA THR A 302 -6.64 20.59 -6.98
C THR A 302 -7.03 20.79 -5.51
N LYS A 303 -8.03 21.65 -5.27
CA LYS A 303 -8.67 21.79 -3.96
C LYS A 303 -9.90 20.90 -3.80
N ASN A 304 -10.29 20.19 -4.85
CA ASN A 304 -11.52 19.42 -4.91
C ASN A 304 -11.46 18.18 -4.03
N ARG A 305 -12.45 18.01 -3.17
CA ARG A 305 -12.54 16.90 -2.23
C ARG A 305 -13.97 16.44 -2.08
N ALA A 306 -14.15 15.11 -1.98
CA ALA A 306 -15.40 14.51 -1.53
C ALA A 306 -15.18 13.83 -0.18
N ILE A 307 -16.20 13.87 0.69
CA ILE A 307 -16.15 13.28 2.02
C ILE A 307 -17.32 12.31 2.17
N MET A 308 -17.01 11.07 2.46
CA MET A 308 -17.96 10.00 2.76
C MET A 308 -17.97 9.79 4.28
N LYS A 309 -19.09 10.15 4.93
CA LYS A 309 -19.27 10.05 6.37
C LYS A 309 -20.04 8.79 6.74
N GLY A 310 -19.63 8.10 7.78
CA GLY A 310 -20.40 6.93 8.21
C GLY A 310 -19.72 6.00 9.21
N HIS A 311 -18.38 5.93 9.24
CA HIS A 311 -17.69 5.23 10.33
C HIS A 311 -17.62 6.11 11.59
N THR A 312 -17.57 5.46 12.74
CA THR A 312 -17.55 6.13 14.06
C THR A 312 -16.17 6.14 14.70
N LYS A 313 -15.21 5.40 14.12
CA LYS A 313 -13.81 5.32 14.55
C LYS A 313 -12.90 5.41 13.32
N GLU A 314 -11.59 5.38 13.56
CA GLU A 314 -10.56 5.42 12.51
C GLU A 314 -10.83 4.41 11.38
N VAL A 315 -10.71 4.88 10.14
CA VAL A 315 -10.76 4.05 8.93
C VAL A 315 -9.36 3.54 8.64
N LEU A 316 -9.16 2.24 8.84
CA LEU A 316 -7.83 1.59 8.75
C LEU A 316 -7.52 1.03 7.37
N GLY A 317 -8.54 0.81 6.54
CA GLY A 317 -8.36 0.29 5.19
C GLY A 317 -9.35 0.91 4.23
N VAL A 318 -8.87 1.23 3.03
CA VAL A 318 -9.70 1.69 1.91
C VAL A 318 -9.32 0.95 0.64
N GLY A 319 -10.30 0.69 -0.21
CA GLY A 319 -10.08 0.00 -1.46
C GLY A 319 -11.11 0.36 -2.51
N VAL A 320 -10.80 0.02 -3.76
CA VAL A 320 -11.70 0.17 -4.90
C VAL A 320 -12.02 -1.21 -5.43
N ILE A 321 -13.30 -1.49 -5.61
CA ILE A 321 -13.78 -2.81 -6.01
C ILE A 321 -13.68 -2.98 -7.53
N ASP A 322 -14.13 -1.98 -8.30
CA ASP A 322 -14.22 -2.05 -9.75
C ASP A 322 -13.21 -1.11 -10.45
N LEU A 323 -13.06 -1.28 -11.76
CA LEU A 323 -12.14 -0.47 -12.56
C LEU A 323 -12.65 0.96 -12.77
N ASP A 324 -13.97 1.16 -12.75
CA ASP A 324 -14.60 2.46 -12.99
C ASP A 324 -14.76 3.29 -11.71
N TYR A 325 -14.27 2.78 -10.59
CA TYR A 325 -14.37 3.42 -9.27
C TYR A 325 -15.82 3.71 -8.86
N THR A 326 -16.75 2.86 -9.32
CA THR A 326 -18.16 2.94 -8.96
C THR A 326 -18.38 2.52 -7.51
N TYR A 327 -17.61 1.50 -7.08
CA TYR A 327 -17.67 0.97 -5.73
C TYR A 327 -16.36 1.16 -4.98
N ILE A 328 -16.49 1.73 -3.78
CA ILE A 328 -15.40 1.88 -2.80
C ILE A 328 -15.73 1.02 -1.60
N ILE A 329 -14.71 0.45 -0.98
CA ILE A 329 -14.82 -0.29 0.27
C ILE A 329 -13.96 0.37 1.33
N SER A 330 -14.44 0.36 2.57
CA SER A 330 -13.68 0.84 3.71
C SER A 330 -13.89 -0.05 4.93
N SER A 331 -12.86 -0.16 5.77
CA SER A 331 -12.90 -0.86 7.05
C SER A 331 -12.42 0.04 8.18
N SER A 332 -12.94 -0.19 9.39
CA SER A 332 -12.68 0.68 10.53
C SER A 332 -12.56 -0.09 11.85
N LYS A 333 -11.91 0.55 12.82
CA LYS A 333 -11.94 0.13 14.24
C LYS A 333 -13.34 0.11 14.85
N ASP A 334 -14.36 0.62 14.17
CA ASP A 334 -15.75 0.47 14.58
C ASP A 334 -16.32 -0.93 14.30
N ARG A 335 -15.52 -1.84 13.72
CA ARG A 335 -15.83 -3.24 13.38
C ARG A 335 -16.74 -3.39 12.18
N PHE A 336 -16.93 -2.34 11.40
CA PHE A 336 -17.75 -2.37 10.20
C PHE A 336 -16.88 -2.28 8.94
N ILE A 337 -17.36 -2.99 7.92
CA ILE A 337 -16.99 -2.78 6.53
C ILE A 337 -18.15 -2.03 5.88
N LYS A 338 -17.85 -0.97 5.16
CA LYS A 338 -18.83 -0.21 4.40
C LYS A 338 -18.51 -0.25 2.92
N ILE A 339 -19.57 -0.41 2.13
CA ILE A 339 -19.51 -0.32 0.68
C ILE A 339 -20.21 0.98 0.27
N TRP A 340 -19.51 1.75 -0.53
CA TRP A 340 -19.94 3.04 -1.04
C TRP A 340 -20.12 2.92 -2.55
N LYS A 341 -21.26 3.36 -3.06
CA LYS A 341 -21.55 3.43 -4.49
C LYS A 341 -21.55 4.89 -4.94
N LYS A 342 -20.96 5.15 -6.09
CA LYS A 342 -21.00 6.46 -6.74
C LYS A 342 -22.43 6.77 -7.16
N ASP A 343 -22.88 7.97 -6.83
CA ASP A 343 -24.23 8.43 -7.18
C ASP A 343 -24.31 8.67 -8.70
N GLU A 344 -25.31 8.06 -9.37
CA GLU A 344 -25.44 8.05 -10.84
C GLU A 344 -25.92 9.39 -11.44
N ASN A 345 -26.40 10.32 -10.59
CA ASN A 345 -27.08 11.55 -11.04
C ASN A 345 -26.22 12.81 -10.86
N GLN A 346 -25.06 12.86 -11.52
CA GLN A 346 -24.35 14.14 -11.67
C GLN A 346 -23.75 14.23 -13.09
N LYS A 347 -24.59 14.77 -14.00
CA LYS A 347 -24.14 15.36 -15.27
C LYS A 347 -23.49 16.70 -15.01
#